data_5f425fd59ac0ffc6577a898e55d34e8f
#
_entry.id   5f425fd59ac0ffc6577a898e55d34e8f
#
_cell.length_a   1.000
_cell.length_b   1.000
_cell.length_c   1.000
_cell.angle_alpha   90.00
_cell.angle_beta   90.00
_cell.angle_gamma   90.00
#
_symmetry.space_group_name_H-M   'P 1'
#
loop_
_entity.id
_entity.type
_entity.pdbx_description
1 polymer ?
#
loop_
_entity_poly.entity_id
_entity_poly.type
_entity_poly.pdbx_seq_one_letter_code
_entity_poly.pdbx_strand_id
1 'polypeptide(L)'
;QITNVRTPNLDLDCVYGAGPEASPHLYGNGAAEKFLVFGRAENHLDLARTCAGKALIGDPRNDENIIVAQIQSIFIRLHNILMTYRQMDGDKAKDIATCAMEGMDPDIWKDHVVPSLEGFEQVRRFIRLHYQHIVWHELLPSFVDQACIDAAHHDELLDPMAPVMPVE
;
A
#
# COMPACT_ATOMS: atom_id res chain seq x y z
N GLN A 1 10.51 10.20 -25.61
CA GLN A 1 11.12 10.04 -24.29
C GLN A 1 10.00 9.74 -23.31
N ILE A 2 10.01 8.57 -22.68
CA ILE A 2 9.01 8.23 -21.65
C ILE A 2 9.47 8.95 -20.39
N THR A 3 8.71 9.95 -19.96
CA THR A 3 8.97 10.65 -18.69
C THR A 3 8.43 9.80 -17.54
N ASN A 4 9.31 9.29 -16.69
CA ASN A 4 8.90 8.64 -15.45
C ASN A 4 8.62 9.74 -14.41
N VAL A 5 7.35 9.87 -14.04
CA VAL A 5 6.88 10.83 -13.04
C VAL A 5 6.72 10.20 -11.64
N ARG A 6 7.13 8.93 -11.51
CA ARG A 6 7.04 8.19 -10.25
C ARG A 6 8.24 8.46 -9.37
N THR A 7 7.99 8.53 -8.07
CA THR A 7 9.05 8.68 -7.08
C THR A 7 9.77 7.34 -6.87
N PRO A 8 11.07 7.32 -6.52
CA PRO A 8 11.78 6.10 -6.15
C PRO A 8 11.43 5.62 -4.73
N ASN A 9 10.61 6.36 -4.01
CA ASN A 9 10.22 6.04 -2.65
C ASN A 9 9.23 4.86 -2.62
N LEU A 10 9.27 4.09 -1.56
CA LEU A 10 8.31 3.01 -1.29
C LEU A 10 7.02 3.61 -0.71
N ASP A 11 6.33 4.45 -1.46
CA ASP A 11 5.21 5.29 -1.02
C ASP A 11 3.83 4.86 -1.53
N LEU A 12 3.78 3.77 -2.31
CA LEU A 12 2.56 3.23 -2.91
C LEU A 12 1.81 4.25 -3.80
N ASP A 13 2.54 5.06 -4.55
CA ASP A 13 1.95 5.99 -5.53
C ASP A 13 1.15 5.25 -6.63
N CYS A 14 1.49 3.99 -6.91
CA CYS A 14 0.71 3.11 -7.77
C CYS A 14 -0.70 2.83 -7.23
N VAL A 15 -0.91 2.88 -5.90
CA VAL A 15 -2.20 2.71 -5.24
C VAL A 15 -2.93 4.04 -5.11
N TYR A 16 -2.24 5.06 -4.60
CA TYR A 16 -2.85 6.32 -4.18
C TYR A 16 -2.81 7.43 -5.24
N GLY A 17 -2.03 7.23 -6.32
CA GLY A 17 -1.78 8.31 -7.26
C GLY A 17 -1.18 9.54 -6.56
N ALA A 18 -1.62 10.70 -6.97
CA ALA A 18 -1.27 11.97 -6.33
C ALA A 18 -2.27 12.40 -5.22
N GLY A 19 -3.10 11.46 -4.75
CA GLY A 19 -4.11 11.70 -3.73
C GLY A 19 -5.50 12.02 -4.29
N PRO A 20 -6.53 12.12 -3.41
CA PRO A 20 -7.92 12.26 -3.84
C PRO A 20 -8.21 13.54 -4.64
N GLU A 21 -7.52 14.63 -4.35
CA GLU A 21 -7.71 15.90 -5.07
C GLU A 21 -7.11 15.88 -6.48
N ALA A 22 -5.90 15.31 -6.63
CA ALA A 22 -5.17 15.31 -7.91
C ALA A 22 -5.42 14.05 -8.75
N SER A 23 -5.89 12.97 -8.14
CA SER A 23 -6.23 11.71 -8.81
C SER A 23 -7.65 11.24 -8.42
N PRO A 24 -8.70 12.07 -8.59
CA PRO A 24 -10.04 11.77 -8.10
C PRO A 24 -10.66 10.50 -8.70
N HIS A 25 -10.21 10.08 -9.89
CA HIS A 25 -10.68 8.88 -10.58
C HIS A 25 -10.31 7.56 -9.85
N LEU A 26 -9.40 7.62 -8.88
CA LEU A 26 -9.01 6.46 -8.06
C LEU A 26 -9.90 6.31 -6.80
N TYR A 27 -10.74 7.29 -6.54
CA TYR A 27 -11.51 7.38 -5.29
C TYR A 27 -13.00 7.38 -5.55
N GLY A 28 -13.77 6.96 -4.54
CA GLY A 28 -15.22 7.04 -4.54
C GLY A 28 -15.72 8.49 -4.52
N ASN A 29 -17.02 8.64 -4.71
CA ASN A 29 -17.68 9.96 -4.72
C ASN A 29 -18.44 10.22 -3.42
N GLY A 30 -18.56 11.50 -3.03
CA GLY A 30 -19.32 11.93 -1.87
C GLY A 30 -18.85 11.29 -0.57
N ALA A 31 -19.71 10.60 0.15
CA ALA A 31 -19.36 9.96 1.42
C ALA A 31 -18.24 8.90 1.29
N ALA A 32 -18.03 8.35 0.09
CA ALA A 32 -16.99 7.37 -0.21
C ALA A 32 -15.70 8.00 -0.78
N GLU A 33 -15.55 9.32 -0.79
CA GLU A 33 -14.45 10.05 -1.44
C GLU A 33 -13.04 9.66 -0.96
N LYS A 34 -12.94 9.03 0.20
CA LYS A 34 -11.68 8.56 0.80
C LYS A 34 -11.48 7.06 0.68
N PHE A 35 -12.40 6.35 0.05
CA PHE A 35 -12.26 4.94 -0.30
C PHE A 35 -11.72 4.83 -1.72
N LEU A 36 -10.80 3.92 -1.93
CA LEU A 36 -10.28 3.59 -3.26
C LEU A 36 -11.32 2.79 -4.04
N VAL A 37 -11.48 3.09 -5.34
CA VAL A 37 -12.37 2.32 -6.21
C VAL A 37 -11.84 0.90 -6.38
N PHE A 38 -12.72 -0.09 -6.27
CA PHE A 38 -12.35 -1.50 -6.32
C PHE A 38 -13.51 -2.37 -6.78
N GLY A 39 -13.17 -3.47 -7.45
CA GLY A 39 -14.16 -4.46 -7.88
C GLY A 39 -14.86 -4.12 -9.20
N ARG A 40 -15.45 -5.14 -9.78
CA ARG A 40 -16.28 -5.07 -10.97
C ARG A 40 -17.58 -5.84 -10.74
N ALA A 41 -18.61 -5.54 -11.52
CA ALA A 41 -19.88 -6.26 -11.42
C ALA A 41 -19.71 -7.77 -11.66
N GLU A 42 -18.84 -8.13 -12.60
CA GLU A 42 -18.56 -9.52 -12.99
C GLU A 42 -17.55 -10.21 -12.08
N ASN A 43 -16.66 -9.43 -11.43
CA ASN A 43 -15.63 -9.94 -10.53
C ASN A 43 -15.31 -8.89 -9.46
N HIS A 44 -15.89 -9.05 -8.29
CA HIS A 44 -15.70 -8.14 -7.15
C HIS A 44 -14.31 -8.21 -6.51
N LEU A 45 -13.45 -9.16 -6.91
CA LEU A 45 -12.05 -9.28 -6.45
C LEU A 45 -11.03 -8.73 -7.45
N ASP A 46 -11.48 -8.27 -8.63
CA ASP A 46 -10.62 -7.62 -9.63
C ASP A 46 -10.44 -6.12 -9.30
N LEU A 47 -9.44 -5.51 -9.93
CA LEU A 47 -9.27 -4.05 -9.97
C LEU A 47 -10.51 -3.40 -10.62
N ALA A 48 -10.88 -2.22 -10.15
CA ALA A 48 -11.86 -1.42 -10.86
C ALA A 48 -11.33 -1.04 -12.25
N ARG A 49 -12.18 -1.11 -13.27
CA ARG A 49 -11.78 -0.88 -14.67
C ARG A 49 -12.73 0.08 -15.38
N THR A 50 -12.19 0.80 -16.35
CA THR A 50 -12.99 1.56 -17.31
C THR A 50 -13.78 0.62 -18.22
N CYS A 51 -14.77 1.15 -18.96
CA CYS A 51 -15.49 0.40 -20.00
C CYS A 51 -14.59 -0.21 -21.09
N ALA A 52 -13.39 0.36 -21.30
CA ALA A 52 -12.36 -0.15 -22.19
C ALA A 52 -11.46 -1.21 -21.54
N GLY A 53 -11.75 -1.65 -20.31
CA GLY A 53 -10.99 -2.69 -19.59
C GLY A 53 -9.72 -2.20 -18.90
N LYS A 54 -9.36 -0.91 -19.01
CA LYS A 54 -8.17 -0.35 -18.38
C LYS A 54 -8.37 -0.23 -16.86
N ALA A 55 -7.42 -0.73 -16.07
CA ALA A 55 -7.47 -0.62 -14.62
C ALA A 55 -7.42 0.85 -14.14
N LEU A 56 -8.19 1.15 -13.11
CA LEU A 56 -8.22 2.44 -12.41
C LEU A 56 -7.25 2.37 -11.22
N ILE A 57 -5.98 2.57 -11.52
CA ILE A 57 -4.86 2.54 -10.55
C ILE A 57 -3.89 3.68 -10.84
N GLY A 58 -3.05 4.02 -9.88
CA GLY A 58 -2.11 5.14 -10.00
C GLY A 58 -1.02 4.91 -11.05
N ASP A 59 -0.61 3.66 -11.26
CA ASP A 59 0.39 3.30 -12.27
C ASP A 59 -0.07 2.10 -13.11
N PRO A 60 -0.33 2.26 -14.42
CA PRO A 60 -0.82 1.20 -15.29
C PRO A 60 0.14 0.01 -15.40
N ARG A 61 1.42 0.14 -15.07
CA ARG A 61 2.38 -0.97 -15.04
C ARG A 61 2.01 -2.04 -14.01
N ASN A 62 1.23 -1.67 -12.99
CA ASN A 62 0.75 -2.61 -11.98
C ASN A 62 -0.44 -3.47 -12.44
N ASP A 63 -0.82 -3.40 -13.72
CA ASP A 63 -1.80 -4.28 -14.38
C ASP A 63 -1.19 -5.06 -15.57
N GLU A 64 0.15 -5.14 -15.67
CA GLU A 64 0.82 -5.85 -16.76
C GLU A 64 0.74 -7.37 -16.64
N ASN A 65 0.66 -7.90 -15.41
CA ASN A 65 0.48 -9.31 -15.17
C ASN A 65 -0.40 -9.57 -13.92
N ILE A 66 -0.92 -10.80 -13.85
CA ILE A 66 -1.91 -11.17 -12.84
C ILE A 66 -1.38 -11.10 -11.41
N ILE A 67 -0.11 -11.40 -11.18
CA ILE A 67 0.50 -11.40 -9.84
C ILE A 67 0.60 -9.97 -9.32
N VAL A 68 1.13 -9.07 -10.14
CA VAL A 68 1.28 -7.65 -9.78
C VAL A 68 -0.09 -7.01 -9.56
N ALA A 69 -1.07 -7.31 -10.44
CA ALA A 69 -2.45 -6.84 -10.28
C ALA A 69 -3.10 -7.33 -8.98
N GLN A 70 -2.82 -8.57 -8.55
CA GLN A 70 -3.32 -9.09 -7.27
C GLN A 70 -2.66 -8.41 -6.07
N ILE A 71 -1.35 -8.15 -6.10
CA ILE A 71 -0.66 -7.39 -5.06
C ILE A 71 -1.25 -5.97 -4.97
N GLN A 72 -1.45 -5.31 -6.09
CA GLN A 72 -2.13 -4.01 -6.16
C GLN A 72 -3.52 -4.06 -5.51
N SER A 73 -4.30 -5.11 -5.81
CA SER A 73 -5.63 -5.36 -5.23
C SER A 73 -5.60 -5.51 -3.71
N ILE A 74 -4.59 -6.20 -3.17
CA ILE A 74 -4.43 -6.41 -1.73
C ILE A 74 -4.27 -5.07 -1.01
N PHE A 75 -3.41 -4.17 -1.49
CA PHE A 75 -3.21 -2.86 -0.86
C PHE A 75 -4.43 -1.94 -0.97
N ILE A 76 -5.15 -1.96 -2.09
CA ILE A 76 -6.42 -1.23 -2.24
C ILE A 76 -7.47 -1.75 -1.24
N ARG A 77 -7.61 -3.07 -1.15
CA ARG A 77 -8.56 -3.70 -0.20
C ARG A 77 -8.18 -3.42 1.24
N LEU A 78 -6.90 -3.52 1.59
CA LEU A 78 -6.41 -3.21 2.93
C LEU A 78 -6.78 -1.78 3.32
N HIS A 79 -6.56 -0.80 2.41
CA HIS A 79 -6.99 0.57 2.64
C HIS A 79 -8.49 0.67 2.93
N ASN A 80 -9.31 0.09 2.08
CA ASN A 80 -10.77 0.16 2.23
C ASN A 80 -11.27 -0.54 3.50
N ILE A 81 -10.64 -1.66 3.87
CA ILE A 81 -10.93 -2.35 5.13
C ILE A 81 -10.61 -1.44 6.32
N LEU A 82 -9.41 -0.87 6.39
CA LEU A 82 -9.01 0.01 7.50
C LEU A 82 -9.88 1.27 7.59
N MET A 83 -10.26 1.85 6.45
CA MET A 83 -11.20 2.97 6.41
C MET A 83 -12.59 2.57 6.92
N THR A 84 -13.02 1.33 6.69
CA THR A 84 -14.28 0.79 7.22
C THR A 84 -14.20 0.54 8.71
N TYR A 85 -13.12 -0.08 9.20
CA TYR A 85 -12.90 -0.34 10.63
C TYR A 85 -12.96 0.91 11.47
N ARG A 86 -12.37 1.98 11.00
CA ARG A 86 -12.39 3.27 11.65
C ARG A 86 -13.80 3.80 11.92
N GLN A 87 -14.77 3.38 11.12
CA GLN A 87 -16.19 3.79 11.22
C GLN A 87 -17.01 2.82 12.08
N MET A 88 -16.44 1.69 12.51
CA MET A 88 -17.15 0.67 13.28
C MET A 88 -17.02 0.91 14.79
N ASP A 89 -18.02 0.48 15.56
CA ASP A 89 -17.92 0.35 17.00
C ASP A 89 -16.76 -0.56 17.40
N GLY A 90 -16.04 -0.20 18.47
CA GLY A 90 -14.82 -0.88 18.90
C GLY A 90 -14.95 -2.40 19.09
N ASP A 91 -16.11 -2.90 19.50
CA ASP A 91 -16.34 -4.35 19.67
C ASP A 91 -16.43 -5.07 18.32
N LYS A 92 -17.08 -4.48 17.31
CA LYS A 92 -17.12 -5.05 15.95
C LYS A 92 -15.75 -5.02 15.27
N ALA A 93 -14.97 -3.96 15.50
CA ALA A 93 -13.60 -3.87 15.00
C ALA A 93 -12.71 -4.97 15.61
N LYS A 94 -12.93 -5.34 16.88
CA LYS A 94 -12.23 -6.42 17.59
C LYS A 94 -12.54 -7.80 16.99
N ASP A 95 -13.82 -8.09 16.74
CA ASP A 95 -14.24 -9.39 16.18
C ASP A 95 -13.63 -9.64 14.81
N ILE A 96 -13.57 -8.61 13.97
CA ILE A 96 -13.03 -8.74 12.63
C ILE A 96 -11.48 -8.80 12.66
N ALA A 97 -10.82 -8.06 13.54
CA ALA A 97 -9.36 -8.16 13.73
C ALA A 97 -8.96 -9.58 14.16
N THR A 98 -9.71 -10.18 15.05
CA THR A 98 -9.49 -11.57 15.49
C THR A 98 -9.63 -12.57 14.34
N CYS A 99 -10.53 -12.31 13.37
CA CYS A 99 -10.71 -13.18 12.22
C CYS A 99 -9.74 -12.91 11.07
N ALA A 100 -9.21 -11.69 10.95
CA ALA A 100 -8.47 -11.26 9.77
C ALA A 100 -6.95 -11.24 9.93
N MET A 101 -6.44 -11.27 11.17
CA MET A 101 -5.01 -11.12 11.48
C MET A 101 -4.53 -12.26 12.38
N GLU A 102 -4.29 -13.40 11.75
CA GLU A 102 -3.67 -14.55 12.41
C GLU A 102 -2.30 -14.12 12.98
N GLY A 103 -2.14 -14.22 14.30
CA GLY A 103 -0.90 -13.88 15.02
C GLY A 103 -0.79 -12.46 15.59
N MET A 104 -1.78 -11.59 15.37
CA MET A 104 -1.82 -10.27 16.04
C MET A 104 -2.66 -10.36 17.32
N ASP A 105 -2.13 -9.79 18.41
CA ASP A 105 -2.89 -9.63 19.66
C ASP A 105 -4.07 -8.64 19.43
N PRO A 106 -5.33 -9.09 19.60
CA PRO A 106 -6.50 -8.25 19.39
C PRO A 106 -6.55 -7.01 20.28
N ASP A 107 -5.97 -7.07 21.47
CA ASP A 107 -5.95 -5.94 22.39
C ASP A 107 -4.94 -4.87 21.93
N ILE A 108 -3.78 -5.25 21.41
CA ILE A 108 -2.84 -4.32 20.77
C ILE A 108 -3.50 -3.62 19.57
N TRP A 109 -4.22 -4.38 18.76
CA TRP A 109 -4.95 -3.82 17.62
C TRP A 109 -5.98 -2.77 18.07
N LYS A 110 -6.83 -3.14 19.02
CA LYS A 110 -7.91 -2.28 19.53
C LYS A 110 -7.37 -1.04 20.25
N ASP A 111 -6.38 -1.21 21.12
CA ASP A 111 -5.97 -0.17 22.07
C ASP A 111 -4.90 0.75 21.49
N HIS A 112 -4.15 0.31 20.50
CA HIS A 112 -3.03 1.07 19.93
C HIS A 112 -3.16 1.36 18.43
N VAL A 113 -3.57 0.39 17.62
CA VAL A 113 -3.60 0.57 16.17
C VAL A 113 -4.85 1.32 15.73
N VAL A 114 -6.05 0.85 16.09
CA VAL A 114 -7.32 1.48 15.68
C VAL A 114 -7.40 2.96 16.08
N PRO A 115 -7.05 3.36 17.32
CA PRO A 115 -7.05 4.76 17.72
C PRO A 115 -6.07 5.63 16.92
N SER A 116 -4.98 5.05 16.42
CA SER A 116 -4.00 5.77 15.60
C SER A 116 -4.49 6.05 14.17
N LEU A 117 -5.55 5.38 13.71
CA LEU A 117 -6.12 5.49 12.38
C LEU A 117 -7.19 6.58 12.29
N GLU A 118 -6.90 7.81 12.74
CA GLU A 118 -7.88 8.90 12.87
C GLU A 118 -8.48 9.36 11.54
N GLY A 119 -7.78 9.22 10.43
CA GLY A 119 -8.21 9.71 9.13
C GLY A 119 -7.54 9.01 7.94
N PHE A 120 -7.88 9.48 6.74
CA PHE A 120 -7.31 9.00 5.49
C PHE A 120 -5.77 9.01 5.50
N GLU A 121 -5.16 10.11 5.95
CA GLU A 121 -3.71 10.27 5.96
C GLU A 121 -3.02 9.29 6.92
N GLN A 122 -3.62 9.04 8.08
CA GLN A 122 -3.10 8.09 9.06
C GLN A 122 -3.22 6.66 8.54
N VAL A 123 -4.34 6.29 7.92
CA VAL A 123 -4.52 4.98 7.25
C VAL A 123 -3.50 4.83 6.13
N ARG A 124 -3.34 5.83 5.25
CA ARG A 124 -2.36 5.81 4.17
C ARG A 124 -0.93 5.67 4.70
N ARG A 125 -0.58 6.41 5.76
CA ARG A 125 0.73 6.31 6.42
C ARG A 125 0.98 4.94 7.00
N PHE A 126 0.00 4.37 7.71
CA PHE A 126 0.10 3.03 8.28
C PHE A 126 0.38 1.98 7.20
N ILE A 127 -0.38 2.00 6.11
CA ILE A 127 -0.21 1.05 5.00
C ILE A 127 1.15 1.21 4.33
N ARG A 128 1.64 2.44 4.13
CA ARG A 128 2.98 2.68 3.57
C ARG A 128 4.09 2.14 4.46
N LEU A 129 4.01 2.37 5.76
CA LEU A 129 4.98 1.83 6.72
C LEU A 129 4.95 0.29 6.73
N HIS A 130 3.76 -0.30 6.65
CA HIS A 130 3.61 -1.75 6.55
C HIS A 130 4.21 -2.31 5.25
N TYR A 131 3.96 -1.66 4.12
CA TYR A 131 4.58 -2.00 2.83
C TYR A 131 6.11 -1.91 2.89
N GLN A 132 6.65 -0.82 3.44
CA GLN A 132 8.09 -0.65 3.64
C GLN A 132 8.67 -1.74 4.53
N HIS A 133 7.97 -2.10 5.61
CA HIS A 133 8.37 -3.20 6.49
C HIS A 133 8.46 -4.54 5.74
N ILE A 134 7.45 -4.89 4.95
CA ILE A 134 7.45 -6.11 4.13
C ILE A 134 8.65 -6.11 3.17
N VAL A 135 8.91 -4.99 2.50
CA VAL A 135 10.04 -4.88 1.56
C VAL A 135 11.37 -5.10 2.28
N TRP A 136 11.59 -4.45 3.43
CA TRP A 136 12.85 -4.52 4.16
C TRP A 136 13.09 -5.86 4.86
N HIS A 137 12.06 -6.44 5.47
CA HIS A 137 12.22 -7.59 6.36
C HIS A 137 11.85 -8.93 5.72
N GLU A 138 11.11 -8.93 4.62
CA GLU A 138 10.66 -10.15 3.96
C GLU A 138 11.18 -10.25 2.51
N LEU A 139 10.99 -9.19 1.71
CA LEU A 139 11.34 -9.25 0.30
C LEU A 139 12.85 -9.16 0.07
N LEU A 140 13.52 -8.14 0.59
CA LEU A 140 14.97 -7.95 0.39
C LEU A 140 15.80 -9.13 0.87
N PRO A 141 15.58 -9.72 2.06
CA PRO A 141 16.32 -10.88 2.51
C PRO A 141 16.16 -12.12 1.63
N SER A 142 15.12 -12.16 0.79
CA SER A 142 14.91 -13.25 -0.15
C SER A 142 15.80 -13.17 -1.40
N PHE A 143 16.40 -12.00 -1.69
CA PHE A 143 17.17 -11.73 -2.90
C PHE A 143 18.56 -11.16 -2.65
N VAL A 144 18.81 -10.59 -1.48
CA VAL A 144 20.02 -9.84 -1.13
C VAL A 144 20.70 -10.53 0.05
N ASP A 145 22.02 -10.65 -0.02
CA ASP A 145 22.82 -11.19 1.08
C ASP A 145 22.68 -10.31 2.33
N GLN A 146 22.58 -10.97 3.50
CA GLN A 146 22.35 -10.27 4.77
C GLN A 146 23.47 -9.27 5.08
N ALA A 147 24.71 -9.56 4.72
CA ALA A 147 25.83 -8.66 4.93
C ALA A 147 25.67 -7.33 4.14
N CYS A 148 25.08 -7.38 2.95
CA CYS A 148 24.77 -6.19 2.16
C CYS A 148 23.63 -5.38 2.79
N ILE A 149 22.62 -6.04 3.36
CA ILE A 149 21.52 -5.38 4.06
C ILE A 149 22.03 -4.70 5.32
N ASP A 150 22.88 -5.39 6.10
CA ASP A 150 23.48 -4.86 7.32
C ASP A 150 24.37 -3.65 7.03
N ALA A 151 25.19 -3.70 5.98
CA ALA A 151 26.01 -2.59 5.54
C ALA A 151 25.16 -1.36 5.14
N ALA A 152 24.02 -1.57 4.47
CA ALA A 152 23.09 -0.49 4.13
C ALA A 152 22.43 0.12 5.37
N HIS A 153 22.18 -0.67 6.42
CA HIS A 153 21.62 -0.17 7.68
C HIS A 153 22.63 0.68 8.50
N HIS A 154 23.92 0.40 8.35
CA HIS A 154 24.97 1.11 9.11
C HIS A 154 25.54 2.35 8.41
N ASP A 155 24.86 2.86 7.39
CA ASP A 155 25.27 4.04 6.60
C ASP A 155 26.63 3.90 5.87
N GLU A 156 27.28 2.77 5.94
CA GLU A 156 28.59 2.55 5.32
C GLU A 156 28.56 2.65 3.78
N LEU A 157 27.38 2.43 3.17
CA LEU A 157 27.16 2.57 1.73
C LEU A 157 26.58 3.93 1.31
N LEU A 158 26.23 4.77 2.28
CA LEU A 158 25.60 6.08 2.04
C LEU A 158 26.58 7.24 2.25
N ASP A 159 27.88 7.01 2.10
CA ASP A 159 28.83 8.11 2.00
C ASP A 159 28.47 8.96 0.76
N PRO A 160 27.96 10.20 0.96
CA PRO A 160 27.59 11.06 -0.17
C PRO A 160 28.79 11.43 -1.06
N MET A 161 30.03 11.13 -0.60
CA MET A 161 31.27 11.33 -1.34
C MET A 161 31.80 10.03 -1.96
N ALA A 162 31.16 8.89 -1.70
CA ALA A 162 31.53 7.64 -2.38
C ALA A 162 31.25 7.77 -3.89
N PRO A 163 32.22 7.42 -4.75
CA PRO A 163 31.99 7.46 -6.19
C PRO A 163 30.83 6.50 -6.54
N VAL A 164 29.78 7.05 -7.14
CA VAL A 164 28.68 6.25 -7.69
C VAL A 164 29.29 5.30 -8.72
N MET A 165 29.25 4.00 -8.42
CA MET A 165 29.71 2.99 -9.37
C MET A 165 28.87 3.12 -10.65
N PRO A 166 29.46 3.30 -11.82
CA PRO A 166 28.71 3.29 -13.07
C PRO A 166 28.07 1.91 -13.23
N VAL A 167 26.77 1.91 -13.44
CA VAL A 167 26.05 0.70 -13.85
C VAL A 167 26.39 0.50 -15.33
N GLU A 168 27.23 -0.50 -15.63
CA GLU A 168 27.49 -0.95 -17.00
C GLU A 168 26.27 -1.67 -17.60
#